data_2a1e8d3053a1a81fa51301d921046fe9
#
_entry.id   2a1e8d3053a1a81fa51301d921046fe9
#
_cell.length_a   1.000
_cell.length_b   1.000
_cell.length_c   1.000
_cell.angle_alpha   90.00
_cell.angle_beta   90.00
_cell.angle_gamma   90.00
#
_symmetry.space_group_name_H-M   'P 1'
#
loop_
_entity.id
_entity.type
_entity.pdbx_description
1 polymer ?
#
loop_
_entity_poly.entity_id
_entity_poly.type
_entity_poly.pdbx_seq_one_letter_code
_entity_poly.pdbx_strand_id
1 'polypeptide(L)'
;DAARLRNAQRLGARFAEAPNPSIPLGTGLLLYAGLGESTFRVRGDTLEIFPANSSDTAVRVEFFGDEIDRISEIDVLTGEIKCQRSHISIFPASHYVVPAEQIQRAAVAIEEELKERVEYFKSEDKLLEAQRISERTNFDIEMMKETGFCSGIENYSRHLSGLKPGQPPYTLLDYFGDDFLLI
;
A
#
# COMPACT_ATOMS: atom_id res chain seq x y z
N ASP A 1 13.78 -19.34 -11.26
CA ASP A 1 12.85 -19.92 -12.22
C ASP A 1 11.93 -18.82 -12.77
N ALA A 2 12.28 -18.32 -13.99
CA ALA A 2 11.67 -17.12 -14.58
C ALA A 2 10.15 -17.27 -14.88
N ALA A 3 9.65 -18.50 -15.01
CA ALA A 3 8.23 -18.78 -15.22
C ALA A 3 7.42 -18.60 -13.93
N ARG A 4 7.99 -18.97 -12.78
CA ARG A 4 7.36 -18.78 -11.46
C ARG A 4 7.31 -17.33 -11.06
N LEU A 5 8.37 -16.58 -11.38
CA LEU A 5 8.41 -15.13 -11.12
C LEU A 5 7.36 -14.38 -11.98
N ARG A 6 7.20 -14.77 -13.26
CA ARG A 6 6.17 -14.20 -14.14
C ARG A 6 4.75 -14.52 -13.69
N ASN A 7 4.50 -15.72 -13.18
CA ASN A 7 3.18 -16.05 -12.61
C ASN A 7 2.89 -15.29 -11.33
N ALA A 8 3.86 -15.15 -10.43
CA ALA A 8 3.72 -14.34 -9.22
C ALA A 8 3.50 -12.86 -9.55
N GLN A 9 4.23 -12.31 -10.53
CA GLN A 9 4.04 -10.94 -11.02
C GLN A 9 2.70 -10.75 -11.73
N ARG A 10 2.25 -11.76 -12.50
CA ARG A 10 0.95 -11.74 -13.19
C ARG A 10 -0.22 -11.84 -12.22
N LEU A 11 -0.10 -12.66 -11.18
CA LEU A 11 -1.05 -12.74 -10.06
C LEU A 11 -1.03 -11.43 -9.25
N GLY A 12 0.15 -10.90 -8.90
CA GLY A 12 0.29 -9.62 -8.21
C GLY A 12 -0.30 -8.44 -9.00
N ALA A 13 -0.10 -8.37 -10.32
CA ALA A 13 -0.68 -7.34 -11.17
C ALA A 13 -2.21 -7.44 -11.24
N ARG A 14 -2.78 -8.65 -11.34
CA ARG A 14 -4.25 -8.84 -11.32
C ARG A 14 -4.90 -8.43 -10.01
N PHE A 15 -4.19 -8.54 -8.88
CA PHE A 15 -4.69 -8.11 -7.57
C PHE A 15 -4.53 -6.61 -7.32
N ALA A 16 -3.59 -5.94 -7.98
CA ALA A 16 -3.42 -4.49 -7.94
C ALA A 16 -4.49 -3.73 -8.73
N GLU A 17 -5.12 -4.38 -9.72
CA GLU A 17 -6.16 -3.80 -10.59
C GLU A 17 -7.60 -4.02 -10.09
N ALA A 18 -7.82 -4.61 -8.89
CA ALA A 18 -9.16 -4.86 -8.38
C ALA A 18 -9.90 -3.53 -8.12
N PRO A 19 -10.98 -3.23 -8.84
CA PRO A 19 -11.72 -1.99 -8.65
C PRO A 19 -12.55 -2.05 -7.37
N ASN A 20 -12.58 -0.94 -6.66
CA ASN A 20 -13.52 -0.45 -5.65
C ASN A 20 -14.50 -1.47 -4.99
N PRO A 21 -14.58 -1.52 -3.64
CA PRO A 21 -15.16 -2.58 -2.84
C PRO A 21 -16.68 -2.61 -2.79
N SER A 22 -17.33 -2.81 -3.90
CA SER A 22 -18.68 -3.37 -3.91
C SER A 22 -18.61 -4.81 -4.39
N ILE A 23 -18.10 -5.71 -3.54
CA ILE A 23 -17.87 -7.11 -3.86
C ILE A 23 -19.20 -7.87 -3.81
N PRO A 24 -19.64 -8.50 -4.93
CA PRO A 24 -20.69 -9.49 -4.87
C PRO A 24 -20.23 -10.71 -4.07
N LEU A 25 -21.15 -11.35 -3.35
CA LEU A 25 -20.98 -12.56 -2.58
C LEU A 25 -20.28 -13.68 -3.40
N GLY A 26 -18.97 -13.78 -3.27
CA GLY A 26 -18.12 -14.79 -3.89
C GLY A 26 -16.80 -14.93 -3.14
N THR A 27 -16.07 -16.01 -3.38
CA THR A 27 -14.73 -16.21 -2.83
C THR A 27 -13.82 -15.07 -3.33
N GLY A 28 -13.26 -14.29 -2.44
CA GLY A 28 -12.49 -13.10 -2.78
C GLY A 28 -11.24 -12.91 -1.93
N LEU A 29 -10.18 -12.47 -2.57
CA LEU A 29 -8.94 -12.06 -1.94
C LEU A 29 -8.73 -10.57 -2.24
N LEU A 30 -8.70 -9.75 -1.19
CA LEU A 30 -8.35 -8.35 -1.29
C LEU A 30 -6.91 -8.15 -0.81
N LEU A 31 -6.02 -7.86 -1.76
CA LEU A 31 -4.63 -7.50 -1.48
C LEU A 31 -4.46 -5.99 -1.66
N TYR A 32 -4.03 -5.33 -0.61
CA TYR A 32 -3.57 -3.95 -0.72
C TYR A 32 -2.11 -3.94 -1.19
N ALA A 33 -1.79 -3.10 -2.18
CA ALA A 33 -0.44 -2.96 -2.72
C ALA A 33 0.57 -2.66 -1.60
N GLY A 34 1.79 -3.22 -1.70
CA GLY A 34 2.86 -2.92 -0.76
C GLY A 34 3.12 -4.00 0.30
N LEU A 35 2.81 -5.24 0.00
CA LEU A 35 3.39 -6.35 0.76
C LEU A 35 4.90 -6.31 0.60
N GLY A 36 5.65 -6.09 1.70
CA GLY A 36 7.11 -6.09 1.69
C GLY A 36 7.70 -7.43 1.19
N GLU A 37 8.96 -7.44 0.80
CA GLU A 37 9.63 -8.54 0.08
C GLU A 37 9.53 -9.92 0.76
N SER A 38 9.28 -10.00 2.06
CA SER A 38 9.23 -11.26 2.81
C SER A 38 7.83 -11.72 3.21
N THR A 39 6.78 -11.10 2.70
CA THR A 39 5.42 -11.33 3.20
C THR A 39 4.63 -12.39 2.44
N PHE A 40 5.15 -12.96 1.37
CA PHE A 40 4.46 -14.04 0.66
C PHE A 40 5.42 -15.03 0.00
N ARG A 41 4.93 -16.25 -0.26
CA ARG A 41 5.61 -17.25 -1.08
C ARG A 41 4.64 -17.92 -2.04
N VAL A 42 5.14 -18.35 -3.20
CA VAL A 42 4.36 -19.04 -4.22
C VAL A 42 4.96 -20.43 -4.46
N ARG A 43 4.11 -21.46 -4.47
CA ARG A 43 4.48 -22.84 -4.80
C ARG A 43 3.42 -23.45 -5.70
N GLY A 44 3.72 -23.59 -7.01
CA GLY A 44 2.73 -24.05 -7.99
C GLY A 44 1.53 -23.14 -8.02
N ASP A 45 0.34 -23.70 -7.81
CA ASP A 45 -0.93 -23.00 -7.80
C ASP A 45 -1.34 -22.52 -6.39
N THR A 46 -0.39 -22.47 -5.45
CA THR A 46 -0.62 -22.05 -4.07
C THR A 46 0.17 -20.79 -3.75
N LEU A 47 -0.53 -19.77 -3.26
CA LEU A 47 0.02 -18.54 -2.70
C LEU A 47 -0.16 -18.56 -1.18
N GLU A 48 0.92 -18.41 -0.43
CA GLU A 48 0.89 -18.24 1.01
C GLU A 48 1.35 -16.84 1.36
N ILE A 49 0.54 -16.13 2.13
CA ILE A 49 0.73 -14.73 2.52
C ILE A 49 0.88 -14.70 4.03
N PHE A 50 1.89 -13.98 4.49
CA PHE A 50 2.19 -13.78 5.92
C PHE A 50 1.78 -12.36 6.30
N PRO A 51 0.57 -12.15 6.86
CA PRO A 51 0.08 -10.82 7.21
C PRO A 51 0.95 -10.18 8.29
N ALA A 52 1.22 -8.89 8.18
CA ALA A 52 2.05 -8.17 9.15
C ALA A 52 1.45 -8.12 10.57
N ASN A 53 0.15 -8.31 10.68
CA ASN A 53 -0.58 -8.32 11.96
C ASN A 53 -0.67 -9.70 12.61
N SER A 54 -0.02 -10.72 12.05
CA SER A 54 -0.02 -12.07 12.60
C SER A 54 1.39 -12.68 12.57
N SER A 55 1.79 -13.31 13.68
CA SER A 55 3.08 -13.99 13.80
C SER A 55 2.97 -15.52 13.65
N ASP A 56 1.81 -16.08 13.87
CA ASP A 56 1.55 -17.52 13.95
C ASP A 56 0.57 -18.04 12.91
N THR A 57 -0.06 -17.16 12.14
CA THR A 57 -1.05 -17.49 11.13
C THR A 57 -0.69 -16.90 9.79
N ALA A 58 -0.68 -17.74 8.76
CA ALA A 58 -0.56 -17.33 7.37
C ALA A 58 -1.86 -17.63 6.61
N VAL A 59 -2.04 -16.95 5.49
CA VAL A 59 -3.15 -17.17 4.56
C VAL A 59 -2.67 -17.98 3.39
N ARG A 60 -3.30 -19.13 3.15
CA ARG A 60 -3.05 -19.96 1.97
C ARG A 60 -4.21 -19.79 0.99
N VAL A 61 -3.88 -19.39 -0.23
CA VAL A 61 -4.81 -19.28 -1.35
C VAL A 61 -4.42 -20.33 -2.38
N GLU A 62 -5.34 -21.24 -2.66
CA GLU A 62 -5.18 -22.30 -3.65
C GLU A 62 -5.96 -21.91 -4.90
N PHE A 63 -5.31 -22.03 -6.06
CA PHE A 63 -5.90 -21.70 -7.36
C PHE A 63 -6.17 -22.96 -8.17
N PHE A 64 -7.25 -22.91 -8.93
CA PHE A 64 -7.52 -23.85 -10.02
C PHE A 64 -7.56 -23.06 -11.33
N GLY A 65 -6.47 -23.12 -12.09
CA GLY A 65 -6.29 -22.25 -13.25
C GLY A 65 -6.22 -20.77 -12.84
N ASP A 66 -7.18 -19.99 -13.30
CA ASP A 66 -7.28 -18.54 -13.02
C ASP A 66 -8.26 -18.20 -11.89
N GLU A 67 -8.89 -19.20 -11.28
CA GLU A 67 -9.91 -19.02 -10.23
C GLU A 67 -9.35 -19.40 -8.86
N ILE A 68 -9.86 -18.74 -7.81
CA ILE A 68 -9.55 -19.12 -6.43
C ILE A 68 -10.44 -20.29 -6.06
N ASP A 69 -9.82 -21.45 -5.82
CA ASP A 69 -10.50 -22.66 -5.35
C ASP A 69 -10.76 -22.61 -3.85
N ARG A 70 -9.73 -22.20 -3.07
CA ARG A 70 -9.81 -22.20 -1.61
C ARG A 70 -8.96 -21.11 -0.97
N ILE A 71 -9.49 -20.55 0.12
CA ILE A 71 -8.75 -19.68 1.04
C ILE A 71 -8.76 -20.33 2.41
N SER A 72 -7.57 -20.49 3.02
CA SER A 72 -7.41 -21.09 4.34
C SER A 72 -6.46 -20.26 5.21
N GLU A 73 -6.76 -20.16 6.49
CA GLU A 73 -5.79 -19.73 7.48
C GLU A 73 -5.02 -20.95 7.96
N ILE A 74 -3.70 -20.88 7.95
CA ILE A 74 -2.80 -21.97 8.32
C ILE A 74 -1.88 -21.54 9.46
N ASP A 75 -1.46 -22.50 10.25
CA ASP A 75 -0.37 -22.32 11.19
C ASP A 75 0.97 -22.20 10.45
N VAL A 76 1.77 -21.19 10.77
CA VAL A 76 3.03 -20.89 10.08
C VAL A 76 4.07 -21.99 10.27
N LEU A 77 4.09 -22.63 11.45
CA LEU A 77 5.10 -23.64 11.80
C LEU A 77 4.73 -25.03 11.28
N THR A 78 3.47 -25.43 11.48
CA THR A 78 3.03 -26.79 11.14
C THR A 78 2.44 -26.88 9.74
N GLY A 79 1.93 -25.78 9.20
CA GLY A 79 1.19 -25.73 7.94
C GLY A 79 -0.23 -26.30 8.03
N GLU A 80 -0.72 -26.61 9.25
CA GLU A 80 -2.05 -27.12 9.48
C GLU A 80 -3.12 -26.06 9.23
N ILE A 81 -4.23 -26.47 8.65
CA ILE A 81 -5.35 -25.57 8.38
C ILE A 81 -6.10 -25.31 9.70
N LYS A 82 -6.06 -24.05 10.16
CA LYS A 82 -6.82 -23.58 11.33
C LYS A 82 -8.29 -23.37 10.98
N CYS A 83 -8.57 -22.71 9.84
CA CYS A 83 -9.93 -22.52 9.34
C CYS A 83 -9.95 -22.24 7.84
N GLN A 84 -11.11 -22.42 7.21
CA GLN A 84 -11.39 -22.00 5.84
C GLN A 84 -12.17 -20.69 5.84
N ARG A 85 -11.90 -19.85 4.83
CA ARG A 85 -12.53 -18.55 4.66
C ARG A 85 -13.14 -18.44 3.26
N SER A 86 -14.29 -17.82 3.16
CA SER A 86 -14.87 -17.42 1.87
C SER A 86 -14.29 -16.09 1.37
N HIS A 87 -13.77 -15.28 2.29
CA HIS A 87 -13.21 -13.95 2.03
C HIS A 87 -12.13 -13.61 3.05
N ILE A 88 -11.10 -12.90 2.62
CA ILE A 88 -10.07 -12.37 3.52
C ILE A 88 -9.53 -11.05 2.97
N SER A 89 -9.22 -10.12 3.89
CA SER A 89 -8.57 -8.84 3.58
C SER A 89 -7.16 -8.84 4.17
N ILE A 90 -6.18 -8.52 3.36
CA ILE A 90 -4.79 -8.43 3.76
C ILE A 90 -4.33 -7.00 3.59
N PHE A 91 -3.94 -6.40 4.69
CA PHE A 91 -3.55 -5.00 4.76
C PHE A 91 -2.03 -4.84 4.63
N PRO A 92 -1.55 -3.71 4.08
CA PRO A 92 -0.11 -3.43 4.01
C PRO A 92 0.49 -3.28 5.41
N ALA A 93 1.79 -3.61 5.52
CA ALA A 93 2.58 -3.46 6.74
C ALA A 93 3.02 -2.02 7.03
N SER A 94 2.91 -1.12 6.04
CA SER A 94 3.38 0.26 6.10
C SER A 94 2.26 1.25 5.86
N HIS A 95 2.46 2.48 6.37
CA HIS A 95 1.55 3.60 6.11
C HIS A 95 1.72 4.15 4.69
N TYR A 96 0.64 4.77 4.18
CA TYR A 96 0.62 5.46 2.88
C TYR A 96 0.97 4.58 1.67
N VAL A 97 0.69 3.29 1.76
CA VAL A 97 0.78 2.40 0.60
C VAL A 97 -0.42 2.67 -0.32
N VAL A 98 -0.14 3.22 -1.47
CA VAL A 98 -1.15 3.61 -2.46
C VAL A 98 -0.78 3.07 -3.85
N PRO A 99 -1.75 2.92 -4.77
CA PRO A 99 -1.49 2.47 -6.14
C PRO A 99 -0.49 3.38 -6.87
N ALA A 100 0.28 2.82 -7.80
CA ALA A 100 1.30 3.54 -8.56
C ALA A 100 0.75 4.79 -9.28
N GLU A 101 -0.47 4.72 -9.82
CA GLU A 101 -1.13 5.87 -10.44
C GLU A 101 -1.39 7.02 -9.45
N GLN A 102 -1.69 6.70 -8.21
CA GLN A 102 -1.89 7.70 -7.15
C GLN A 102 -0.58 8.34 -6.75
N ILE A 103 0.52 7.57 -6.70
CA ILE A 103 1.89 8.09 -6.51
C ILE A 103 2.24 9.07 -7.62
N GLN A 104 1.97 8.72 -8.89
CA GLN A 104 2.26 9.61 -10.01
C GLN A 104 1.49 10.93 -9.93
N ARG A 105 0.19 10.88 -9.58
CA ARG A 105 -0.62 12.09 -9.38
C ARG A 105 -0.11 12.94 -8.21
N ALA A 106 0.23 12.30 -7.09
CA ALA A 106 0.80 12.97 -5.93
C ALA A 106 2.13 13.64 -6.28
N ALA A 107 3.02 12.94 -7.01
CA ALA A 107 4.32 13.48 -7.43
C ALA A 107 4.19 14.77 -8.25
N VAL A 108 3.25 14.81 -9.21
CA VAL A 108 2.99 16.03 -10.01
C VAL A 108 2.53 17.19 -9.10
N ALA A 109 1.60 16.92 -8.20
CA ALA A 109 1.10 17.96 -7.29
C ALA A 109 2.17 18.45 -6.30
N ILE A 110 3.06 17.55 -5.84
CA ILE A 110 4.21 17.91 -4.98
C ILE A 110 5.22 18.76 -5.77
N GLU A 111 5.50 18.42 -7.03
CA GLU A 111 6.39 19.20 -7.89
C GLU A 111 5.88 20.63 -8.14
N GLU A 112 4.56 20.79 -8.30
CA GLU A 112 3.92 22.11 -8.46
C GLU A 112 4.06 22.94 -7.18
N GLU A 113 3.73 22.39 -6.02
CA GLU A 113 3.87 23.05 -4.73
C GLU A 113 5.34 23.38 -4.40
N LEU A 114 6.27 22.50 -4.78
CA LEU A 114 7.70 22.74 -4.62
C LEU A 114 8.16 23.99 -5.37
N LYS A 115 7.72 24.16 -6.63
CA LYS A 115 8.07 25.34 -7.44
C LYS A 115 7.63 26.63 -6.77
N GLU A 116 6.37 26.69 -6.33
CA GLU A 116 5.82 27.83 -5.63
C GLU A 116 6.61 28.13 -4.34
N ARG A 117 6.95 27.06 -3.59
CA ARG A 117 7.69 27.23 -2.32
C ARG A 117 9.14 27.67 -2.52
N VAL A 118 9.81 27.16 -3.54
CA VAL A 118 11.16 27.59 -3.92
C VAL A 118 11.18 29.06 -4.34
N GLU A 119 10.21 29.50 -5.15
CA GLU A 119 10.08 30.91 -5.54
C GLU A 119 9.83 31.82 -4.33
N TYR A 120 8.97 31.39 -3.41
CA TYR A 120 8.75 32.11 -2.16
C TYR A 120 10.03 32.29 -1.35
N PHE A 121 10.82 31.21 -1.13
CA PHE A 121 12.07 31.32 -0.39
C PHE A 121 13.10 32.20 -1.10
N LYS A 122 13.17 32.17 -2.43
CA LYS A 122 14.04 33.07 -3.21
C LYS A 122 13.61 34.54 -3.07
N SER A 123 12.30 34.82 -3.06
CA SER A 123 11.80 36.19 -2.87
C SER A 123 12.09 36.75 -1.48
N GLU A 124 12.23 35.89 -0.47
CA GLU A 124 12.61 36.20 0.89
C GLU A 124 14.12 36.20 1.14
N ASP A 125 14.93 36.08 0.06
CA ASP A 125 16.41 35.96 0.11
C ASP A 125 16.96 34.78 0.92
N LYS A 126 16.11 33.70 1.05
CA LYS A 126 16.43 32.45 1.75
C LYS A 126 16.93 31.38 0.78
N LEU A 127 18.11 31.66 0.16
CA LEU A 127 18.62 30.81 -0.91
C LEU A 127 19.01 29.40 -0.45
N LEU A 128 19.50 29.26 0.78
CA LEU A 128 19.91 27.97 1.33
C LEU A 128 18.68 27.08 1.61
N GLU A 129 17.62 27.66 2.14
CA GLU A 129 16.34 26.97 2.37
C GLU A 129 15.70 26.55 1.05
N ALA A 130 15.74 27.42 0.02
CA ALA A 130 15.27 27.11 -1.31
C ALA A 130 16.01 25.92 -1.92
N GLN A 131 17.34 25.88 -1.79
CA GLN A 131 18.16 24.77 -2.27
C GLN A 131 17.84 23.48 -1.52
N ARG A 132 17.84 23.50 -0.19
CA ARG A 132 17.59 22.31 0.65
C ARG A 132 16.23 21.68 0.41
N ILE A 133 15.17 22.49 0.35
CA ILE A 133 13.82 21.94 0.08
C ILE A 133 13.76 21.35 -1.33
N SER A 134 14.38 22.01 -2.32
CA SER A 134 14.41 21.52 -3.69
C SER A 134 15.12 20.17 -3.79
N GLU A 135 16.34 20.04 -3.25
CA GLU A 135 17.10 18.80 -3.29
C GLU A 135 16.38 17.67 -2.56
N ARG A 136 15.90 17.92 -1.34
CA ARG A 136 15.21 16.92 -0.54
C ARG A 136 13.93 16.43 -1.22
N THR A 137 13.06 17.35 -1.64
CA THR A 137 11.77 16.98 -2.23
C THR A 137 11.94 16.26 -3.56
N ASN A 138 12.87 16.67 -4.41
CA ASN A 138 13.15 15.96 -5.67
C ASN A 138 13.64 14.52 -5.40
N PHE A 139 14.55 14.34 -4.45
CA PHE A 139 14.99 13.01 -4.04
C PHE A 139 13.82 12.15 -3.52
N ASP A 140 12.97 12.71 -2.65
CA ASP A 140 11.81 11.99 -2.10
C ASP A 140 10.81 11.60 -3.22
N ILE A 141 10.60 12.46 -4.22
CA ILE A 141 9.76 12.18 -5.40
C ILE A 141 10.33 11.02 -6.22
N GLU A 142 11.63 11.01 -6.48
CA GLU A 142 12.29 9.91 -7.19
C GLU A 142 12.12 8.59 -6.44
N MET A 143 12.38 8.59 -5.13
CA MET A 143 12.18 7.41 -4.28
C MET A 143 10.74 6.91 -4.30
N MET A 144 9.75 7.81 -4.21
CA MET A 144 8.35 7.43 -4.29
C MET A 144 7.99 6.83 -5.67
N LYS A 145 8.51 7.39 -6.77
CA LYS A 145 8.26 6.88 -8.12
C LYS A 145 8.89 5.51 -8.37
N GLU A 146 10.07 5.24 -7.81
CA GLU A 146 10.81 4.00 -8.02
C GLU A 146 10.38 2.87 -7.07
N THR A 147 10.22 3.19 -5.79
CA THR A 147 10.01 2.18 -4.74
C THR A 147 8.63 2.21 -4.11
N GLY A 148 7.82 3.24 -4.40
CA GLY A 148 6.54 3.48 -3.74
C GLY A 148 6.65 4.09 -2.34
N PHE A 149 7.86 4.42 -1.88
CA PHE A 149 8.14 4.90 -0.52
C PHE A 149 9.26 5.93 -0.50
N CYS A 150 9.24 6.84 0.49
CA CYS A 150 10.38 7.68 0.85
C CYS A 150 10.45 7.86 2.36
N SER A 151 11.62 8.26 2.87
CA SER A 151 11.78 8.59 4.30
C SER A 151 11.02 9.87 4.63
N GLY A 152 10.09 9.80 5.59
CA GLY A 152 9.21 10.91 5.94
C GLY A 152 8.02 11.06 4.99
N ILE A 153 7.53 9.94 4.44
CA ILE A 153 6.39 9.91 3.51
C ILE A 153 5.12 10.57 4.09
N GLU A 154 4.99 10.63 5.40
CA GLU A 154 3.93 11.32 6.12
C GLU A 154 3.87 12.83 5.82
N ASN A 155 5.01 13.46 5.45
CA ASN A 155 5.05 14.86 5.04
C ASN A 155 4.27 15.11 3.73
N TYR A 156 4.05 14.08 2.94
CA TYR A 156 3.31 14.10 1.69
C TYR A 156 1.89 13.51 1.82
N SER A 157 1.44 13.26 3.06
CA SER A 157 0.15 12.62 3.37
C SER A 157 -1.04 13.26 2.67
N ARG A 158 -1.07 14.60 2.59
CA ARG A 158 -2.12 15.35 1.91
C ARG A 158 -2.24 14.97 0.42
N HIS A 159 -1.11 14.92 -0.28
CA HIS A 159 -1.06 14.58 -1.70
C HIS A 159 -1.36 13.10 -1.93
N LEU A 160 -0.80 12.23 -1.10
CA LEU A 160 -1.02 10.78 -1.17
C LEU A 160 -2.46 10.39 -0.83
N SER A 161 -3.11 11.08 0.10
CA SER A 161 -4.51 10.83 0.46
C SER A 161 -5.52 11.63 -0.39
N GLY A 162 -5.06 12.50 -1.29
CA GLY A 162 -5.94 13.35 -2.12
C GLY A 162 -6.72 14.40 -1.33
N LEU A 163 -6.23 14.81 -0.17
CA LEU A 163 -6.87 15.81 0.68
C LEU A 163 -6.62 17.23 0.16
N LYS A 164 -7.59 18.12 0.43
CA LYS A 164 -7.46 19.55 0.10
C LYS A 164 -6.55 20.25 1.10
N PRO A 165 -5.92 21.40 0.73
CA PRO A 165 -5.16 22.22 1.66
C PRO A 165 -6.00 22.58 2.90
N GLY A 166 -5.40 22.43 4.10
CA GLY A 166 -6.06 22.70 5.37
C GLY A 166 -6.92 21.56 5.93
N GLN A 167 -7.13 20.48 5.20
CA GLN A 167 -7.77 19.28 5.75
C GLN A 167 -6.79 18.48 6.62
N PRO A 168 -7.22 18.03 7.82
CA PRO A 168 -6.39 17.18 8.66
C PRO A 168 -6.18 15.80 8.02
N PRO A 169 -5.04 15.15 8.27
CA PRO A 169 -4.85 13.76 7.88
C PRO A 169 -5.80 12.83 8.65
N TYR A 170 -6.10 11.67 8.06
CA TYR A 170 -6.87 10.65 8.75
C TYR A 170 -6.13 10.14 10.00
N THR A 171 -6.88 9.95 11.06
CA THR A 171 -6.41 9.46 12.36
C THR A 171 -7.14 8.20 12.77
N LEU A 172 -6.68 7.54 13.84
CA LEU A 172 -7.37 6.38 14.39
C LEU A 172 -8.79 6.72 14.86
N LEU A 173 -9.05 7.97 15.23
CA LEU A 173 -10.37 8.43 15.69
C LEU A 173 -11.41 8.38 14.57
N ASP A 174 -10.99 8.54 13.31
CA ASP A 174 -11.89 8.51 12.15
C ASP A 174 -12.53 7.12 11.92
N TYR A 175 -11.97 6.06 12.53
CA TYR A 175 -12.52 4.71 12.46
C TYR A 175 -13.64 4.43 13.47
N PHE A 176 -13.84 5.31 14.47
CA PHE A 176 -14.86 5.08 15.51
C PHE A 176 -16.25 5.61 15.14
N GLY A 177 -16.37 6.34 14.04
CA GLY A 177 -17.63 7.02 13.68
C GLY A 177 -17.92 8.23 14.57
N ASP A 178 -19.17 8.70 14.57
CA ASP A 178 -19.55 9.96 15.24
C ASP A 178 -20.00 9.78 16.69
N ASP A 179 -20.28 8.55 17.12
CA ASP A 179 -20.83 8.24 18.46
C ASP A 179 -19.91 7.26 19.20
N PHE A 180 -18.92 7.79 19.90
CA PHE A 180 -18.03 7.02 20.75
C PHE A 180 -17.66 7.78 22.04
N LEU A 181 -17.35 7.02 23.10
CA LEU A 181 -16.84 7.55 24.37
C LEU A 181 -15.36 7.21 24.51
N LEU A 182 -14.53 8.24 24.66
CA LEU A 182 -13.13 8.09 24.99
C LEU A 182 -12.95 8.13 26.52
N ILE A 183 -12.38 7.08 27.11
CA ILE A 183 -12.14 6.94 28.55
C ILE A 183 -10.64 6.91 28.80
#